data_10788fe3980823a3a1c76e32889a1f10
#
_entry.id   10788fe3980823a3a1c76e32889a1f10
#
_cell.length_a   1.000
_cell.length_b   1.000
_cell.length_c   1.000
_cell.angle_alpha   90.00
_cell.angle_beta   90.00
_cell.angle_gamma   90.00
#
_symmetry.space_group_name_H-M   'P 1'
#
loop_
_entity.id
_entity.type
_entity.pdbx_description
1 polymer ?
#
loop_
_entity_poly.entity_id
_entity_poly.type
_entity_poly.pdbx_seq_one_letter_code
_entity_poly.pdbx_strand_id
1 'polypeptide(L)'
;VRIYIKSDFKQKITFTTRELLWKMWFKEWHGHPITYSNVGDDEMLQDDFFFGVQFDKWRFNDKRWNHIPYDKSDPWNSFSDENIQLEFEKTFITEWRERGDYLRIATSHIDVLTVDKRALYIMAVEVAGAIDGYISEDDKETWLDVETFKKLHKDVLSLTYDEAVEISLEELKTMIPVRDPLWEEEERLHEEYIAIHGERVYDDDEDDF
;
A
#
# COMPACT_ATOMS: atom_id res chain seq x y z
N VAL A 1 4.48 -2.10 7.62
CA VAL A 1 4.07 -3.50 7.43
C VAL A 1 4.34 -3.90 5.99
N ARG A 2 4.79 -5.14 5.77
CA ARG A 2 5.04 -5.70 4.44
C ARG A 2 4.30 -7.01 4.29
N ILE A 3 3.66 -7.16 3.13
CA ILE A 3 3.03 -8.40 2.70
C ILE A 3 3.60 -8.76 1.34
N TYR A 4 3.92 -10.02 1.15
CA TYR A 4 4.42 -10.54 -0.11
C TYR A 4 3.40 -11.44 -0.76
N ILE A 5 3.32 -11.40 -2.09
CA ILE A 5 2.47 -12.28 -2.88
C ILE A 5 3.34 -12.99 -3.93
N LYS A 6 3.26 -14.30 -4.00
CA LYS A 6 3.85 -15.10 -5.07
C LYS A 6 2.78 -15.73 -5.94
N SER A 7 3.06 -15.81 -7.24
CA SER A 7 2.22 -16.45 -8.24
C SER A 7 3.09 -16.83 -9.43
N ASP A 8 2.54 -17.52 -10.41
CA ASP A 8 3.16 -17.66 -11.73
C ASP A 8 2.86 -16.46 -12.66
N PHE A 9 2.07 -15.50 -12.19
CA PHE A 9 1.68 -14.26 -12.87
C PHE A 9 1.09 -14.42 -14.29
N LYS A 10 0.48 -15.57 -14.59
CA LYS A 10 -0.21 -15.80 -15.86
C LYS A 10 -1.63 -15.26 -15.89
N GLN A 11 -2.25 -15.20 -14.72
CA GLN A 11 -3.60 -14.64 -14.57
C GLN A 11 -3.53 -13.12 -14.56
N LYS A 12 -4.53 -12.49 -15.15
CA LYS A 12 -4.66 -11.02 -15.17
C LYS A 12 -5.63 -10.56 -14.10
N ILE A 13 -5.32 -9.44 -13.48
CA ILE A 13 -6.25 -8.72 -12.63
C ILE A 13 -7.33 -8.11 -13.50
N THR A 14 -8.59 -8.36 -13.16
CA THR A 14 -9.76 -7.93 -13.94
C THR A 14 -10.52 -6.76 -13.31
N PHE A 15 -10.24 -6.44 -12.07
CA PHE A 15 -10.83 -5.27 -11.40
C PHE A 15 -9.96 -4.03 -11.62
N THR A 16 -10.59 -2.87 -11.54
CA THR A 16 -9.90 -1.58 -11.62
C THR A 16 -9.27 -1.21 -10.27
N THR A 17 -8.28 -0.32 -10.30
CA THR A 17 -7.73 0.32 -9.10
C THR A 17 -8.83 0.90 -8.22
N ARG A 18 -9.77 1.63 -8.82
CA ARG A 18 -10.91 2.24 -8.11
C ARG A 18 -11.81 1.21 -7.42
N GLU A 19 -12.10 0.10 -8.07
CA GLU A 19 -12.88 -0.99 -7.46
C GLU A 19 -12.17 -1.62 -6.28
N LEU A 20 -10.84 -1.76 -6.36
CA LEU A 20 -10.02 -2.20 -5.24
C LEU A 20 -10.13 -1.23 -4.05
N LEU A 21 -9.98 0.07 -4.29
CA LEU A 21 -10.07 1.09 -3.25
C LEU A 21 -11.43 1.12 -2.55
N TRP A 22 -12.53 0.89 -3.33
CA TRP A 22 -13.86 0.77 -2.73
C TRP A 22 -13.99 -0.40 -1.78
N LYS A 23 -13.29 -1.49 -2.01
CA LYS A 23 -13.24 -2.64 -1.11
C LYS A 23 -12.35 -2.37 0.10
N MET A 24 -11.20 -1.73 -0.12
CA MET A 24 -10.25 -1.40 0.93
C MET A 24 -10.85 -0.45 1.97
N TRP A 25 -11.57 0.56 1.54
CA TRP A 25 -12.16 1.57 2.41
C TRP A 25 -13.68 1.63 2.22
N PHE A 26 -14.18 2.43 1.27
CA PHE A 26 -15.59 2.59 0.92
C PHE A 26 -15.74 3.21 -0.45
N LYS A 27 -16.89 3.04 -1.08
CA LYS A 27 -17.25 3.75 -2.32
C LYS A 27 -17.77 5.15 -2.01
N GLU A 28 -18.65 5.23 -1.03
CA GLU A 28 -19.30 6.45 -0.56
C GLU A 28 -19.54 6.33 0.95
N TRP A 29 -19.28 7.39 1.68
CA TRP A 29 -19.51 7.49 3.11
C TRP A 29 -20.26 8.79 3.43
N HIS A 30 -21.43 8.68 4.05
CA HIS A 30 -22.34 9.80 4.34
C HIS A 30 -22.61 10.73 3.15
N GLY A 31 -22.82 10.19 1.96
CA GLY A 31 -23.11 10.94 0.73
C GLY A 31 -21.88 11.55 0.05
N HIS A 32 -20.68 11.24 0.51
CA HIS A 32 -19.42 11.69 -0.05
C HIS A 32 -18.64 10.53 -0.64
N PRO A 33 -18.25 10.59 -1.93
CA PRO A 33 -17.38 9.58 -2.53
C PRO A 33 -16.01 9.64 -1.88
N ILE A 34 -15.30 8.50 -1.88
CA ILE A 34 -13.94 8.43 -1.39
C ILE A 34 -13.01 9.38 -2.16
N THR A 35 -12.11 10.05 -1.41
CA THR A 35 -11.04 10.88 -1.95
C THR A 35 -9.69 10.25 -1.62
N TYR A 36 -8.82 10.14 -2.60
CA TYR A 36 -7.48 9.55 -2.46
C TYR A 36 -6.54 10.17 -3.49
N SER A 37 -5.25 10.05 -3.26
CA SER A 37 -4.22 10.29 -4.27
C SER A 37 -3.64 8.94 -4.69
N ASN A 38 -3.35 8.76 -5.97
CA ASN A 38 -2.74 7.54 -6.47
C ASN A 38 -1.62 7.83 -7.47
N VAL A 39 -0.70 6.88 -7.56
CA VAL A 39 0.34 6.79 -8.58
C VAL A 39 0.13 5.47 -9.30
N GLY A 40 0.27 5.48 -10.62
CA GLY A 40 -0.04 4.33 -11.48
C GLY A 40 -1.33 4.53 -12.27
N ASP A 41 -1.66 3.56 -13.12
CA ASP A 41 -2.83 3.62 -13.98
C ASP A 41 -4.12 3.43 -13.17
N ASP A 42 -5.09 4.31 -13.40
CA ASP A 42 -6.39 4.31 -12.70
C ASP A 42 -7.35 3.24 -13.23
N GLU A 43 -7.11 2.72 -14.42
CA GLU A 43 -8.06 1.81 -15.08
C GLU A 43 -7.89 0.36 -14.64
N MET A 44 -6.66 -0.15 -14.58
CA MET A 44 -6.36 -1.53 -14.19
C MET A 44 -4.96 -1.62 -13.58
N LEU A 45 -4.76 -2.53 -12.63
CA LEU A 45 -3.43 -2.97 -12.22
C LEU A 45 -2.81 -3.75 -13.40
N GLN A 46 -1.94 -3.07 -14.13
CA GLN A 46 -1.36 -3.54 -15.39
C GLN A 46 -0.18 -4.51 -15.17
N ASP A 47 0.46 -4.87 -16.27
CA ASP A 47 1.52 -5.89 -16.32
C ASP A 47 2.75 -5.54 -15.46
N ASP A 48 2.97 -4.29 -15.11
CA ASP A 48 4.04 -3.85 -14.20
C ASP A 48 3.67 -3.98 -12.71
N PHE A 49 2.38 -4.16 -12.40
CA PHE A 49 1.86 -4.22 -11.03
C PHE A 49 2.35 -3.07 -10.15
N PHE A 50 2.53 -1.89 -10.73
CA PHE A 50 2.89 -0.72 -9.97
C PHE A 50 1.64 0.06 -9.58
N PHE A 51 1.47 0.25 -8.27
CA PHE A 51 0.35 0.98 -7.70
C PHE A 51 0.76 1.59 -6.37
N GLY A 52 0.50 2.87 -6.19
CA GLY A 52 0.64 3.56 -4.92
C GLY A 52 -0.61 4.34 -4.61
N VAL A 53 -1.15 4.23 -3.40
CA VAL A 53 -2.30 5.00 -2.96
C VAL A 53 -2.04 5.62 -1.60
N GLN A 54 -2.34 6.90 -1.50
CA GLN A 54 -2.41 7.62 -0.24
C GLN A 54 -3.87 7.90 0.08
N PHE A 55 -4.34 7.35 1.18
CA PHE A 55 -5.67 7.58 1.71
C PHE A 55 -5.59 8.56 2.86
N ASP A 56 -6.08 9.76 2.59
CA ASP A 56 -6.19 10.83 3.57
C ASP A 56 -7.48 10.60 4.40
N LYS A 57 -7.34 10.11 5.62
CA LYS A 57 -8.46 9.74 6.49
C LYS A 57 -9.28 10.96 6.90
N TRP A 58 -8.64 12.08 7.11
CA TRP A 58 -9.22 13.32 7.62
C TRP A 58 -9.67 14.28 6.51
N ARG A 59 -10.20 15.47 6.88
CA ARG A 59 -10.69 16.50 5.95
C ARG A 59 -11.95 16.13 5.19
N PHE A 60 -11.76 15.42 4.06
CA PHE A 60 -12.82 15.16 3.10
C PHE A 60 -13.46 13.80 3.31
N ASN A 61 -12.69 12.84 3.74
CA ASN A 61 -13.16 11.47 3.89
C ASN A 61 -13.90 11.25 5.20
N ASP A 62 -13.32 11.63 6.33
CA ASP A 62 -13.93 11.35 7.63
C ASP A 62 -13.56 12.42 8.69
N LYS A 63 -14.55 13.17 9.15
CA LYS A 63 -14.37 14.25 10.12
C LYS A 63 -13.96 13.79 11.52
N ARG A 64 -14.11 12.50 11.85
CA ARG A 64 -13.64 11.94 13.12
C ARG A 64 -12.14 12.11 13.31
N TRP A 65 -11.38 12.21 12.22
CA TRP A 65 -9.93 12.37 12.22
C TRP A 65 -9.45 13.82 12.31
N ASN A 66 -10.34 14.82 12.27
CA ASN A 66 -9.94 16.23 12.21
C ASN A 66 -9.21 16.75 13.47
N HIS A 67 -9.23 16.01 14.57
CA HIS A 67 -8.55 16.38 15.81
C HIS A 67 -7.13 15.80 15.92
N ILE A 68 -6.72 14.97 14.98
CA ILE A 68 -5.39 14.37 14.98
C ILE A 68 -4.39 15.44 14.56
N PRO A 69 -3.38 15.72 15.38
CA PRO A 69 -2.39 16.72 15.04
C PRO A 69 -1.62 16.31 13.79
N TYR A 70 -1.62 17.18 12.81
CA TYR A 70 -0.72 17.06 11.67
C TYR A 70 0.61 17.70 12.06
N ASP A 71 1.66 16.88 12.16
CA ASP A 71 3.00 17.38 12.39
C ASP A 71 3.57 17.92 11.07
N LYS A 72 3.62 19.25 10.96
CA LYS A 72 4.19 19.90 9.77
C LYS A 72 5.72 19.77 9.69
N SER A 73 6.38 19.46 10.81
CA SER A 73 7.84 19.29 10.85
C SER A 73 8.26 17.89 10.39
N ASP A 74 7.37 16.91 10.56
CA ASP A 74 7.55 15.54 10.07
C ASP A 74 6.20 14.97 9.58
N PRO A 75 5.79 15.32 8.35
CA PRO A 75 4.53 14.86 7.80
C PRO A 75 4.43 13.34 7.63
N TRP A 76 5.56 12.65 7.64
CA TRP A 76 5.62 11.20 7.52
C TRP A 76 5.45 10.47 8.86
N ASN A 77 5.48 11.20 9.97
CA ASN A 77 5.33 10.65 11.31
C ASN A 77 3.92 10.93 11.87
N SER A 78 2.89 10.61 11.08
CA SER A 78 1.49 10.83 11.44
C SER A 78 0.61 9.72 10.90
N PHE A 79 -0.38 9.30 11.70
CA PHE A 79 -1.43 8.38 11.26
C PHE A 79 -2.62 9.07 10.57
N SER A 80 -2.52 10.35 10.22
CA SER A 80 -3.60 11.08 9.54
C SER A 80 -3.88 10.53 8.15
N ASP A 81 -2.86 10.04 7.49
CA ASP A 81 -2.90 9.37 6.20
C ASP A 81 -2.05 8.09 6.24
N GLU A 82 -2.22 7.23 5.26
CA GLU A 82 -1.38 6.06 5.05
C GLU A 82 -1.13 5.89 3.56
N ASN A 83 0.12 5.62 3.23
CA ASN A 83 0.51 5.29 1.87
C ASN A 83 0.67 3.77 1.76
N ILE A 84 -0.11 3.15 0.87
CA ILE A 84 -0.02 1.72 0.56
C ILE A 84 0.51 1.58 -0.86
N GLN A 85 1.63 0.89 -1.01
CA GLN A 85 2.28 0.67 -2.27
C GLN A 85 2.28 -0.82 -2.62
N LEU A 86 1.89 -1.15 -3.85
CA LEU A 86 1.99 -2.47 -4.46
C LEU A 86 2.96 -2.39 -5.63
N GLU A 87 3.98 -3.23 -5.63
CA GLU A 87 4.93 -3.32 -6.73
C GLU A 87 5.64 -4.68 -6.73
N PHE A 88 6.31 -5.02 -7.83
CA PHE A 88 7.29 -6.10 -7.75
C PHE A 88 8.44 -5.72 -6.83
N GLU A 89 8.78 -6.63 -5.92
CA GLU A 89 10.00 -6.48 -5.13
C GLU A 89 11.18 -6.27 -6.09
N LYS A 90 11.97 -5.25 -5.82
CA LYS A 90 13.10 -4.88 -6.68
C LYS A 90 14.39 -5.34 -6.05
N THR A 91 15.19 -6.01 -6.82
CA THR A 91 16.57 -6.37 -6.45
C THR A 91 17.55 -5.43 -7.16
N PHE A 92 18.44 -4.82 -6.39
CA PHE A 92 19.56 -4.05 -6.95
C PHE A 92 20.71 -5.01 -7.25
N ILE A 93 20.74 -5.59 -8.46
CA ILE A 93 21.81 -6.53 -8.82
C ILE A 93 22.94 -5.84 -9.57
N THR A 94 22.65 -4.78 -10.33
CA THR A 94 23.62 -3.99 -11.08
C THR A 94 23.09 -2.58 -11.34
N GLU A 95 23.28 -2.03 -12.51
CA GLU A 95 22.86 -0.66 -12.91
C GLU A 95 21.33 -0.45 -12.94
N TRP A 96 20.52 -1.50 -12.72
CA TRP A 96 19.08 -1.46 -12.87
C TRP A 96 18.37 -2.17 -11.73
N ARG A 97 17.22 -1.61 -11.33
CA ARG A 97 16.26 -2.32 -10.48
C ARG A 97 15.63 -3.44 -11.31
N GLU A 98 16.03 -4.68 -11.06
CA GLU A 98 15.40 -5.82 -11.69
C GLU A 98 14.13 -6.22 -10.94
N ARG A 99 13.12 -6.64 -11.71
CA ARG A 99 11.89 -7.20 -11.18
C ARG A 99 12.20 -8.47 -10.39
N GLY A 100 11.81 -8.52 -9.13
CA GLY A 100 11.87 -9.73 -8.33
C GLY A 100 10.75 -10.73 -8.66
N ASP A 101 10.78 -11.86 -7.98
CA ASP A 101 9.82 -12.96 -8.17
C ASP A 101 8.51 -12.76 -7.38
N TYR A 102 8.42 -11.73 -6.55
CA TYR A 102 7.31 -11.49 -5.64
C TYR A 102 6.73 -10.11 -5.82
N LEU A 103 5.40 -10.00 -5.65
CA LEU A 103 4.78 -8.71 -5.38
C LEU A 103 4.98 -8.38 -3.90
N ARG A 104 5.27 -7.13 -3.63
CA ARG A 104 5.36 -6.55 -2.29
C ARG A 104 4.26 -5.52 -2.11
N ILE A 105 3.51 -5.63 -1.04
CA ILE A 105 2.63 -4.57 -0.54
C ILE A 105 3.32 -4.00 0.69
N ALA A 106 3.51 -2.69 0.74
CA ALA A 106 4.17 -2.00 1.83
C ALA A 106 3.37 -0.76 2.27
N THR A 107 3.46 -0.44 3.55
CA THR A 107 2.89 0.77 4.16
C THR A 107 4.02 1.70 4.59
N SER A 108 3.73 2.99 4.80
CA SER A 108 4.72 3.96 5.28
C SER A 108 5.14 3.72 6.72
N HIS A 109 4.31 3.04 7.53
CA HIS A 109 4.59 2.79 8.94
C HIS A 109 4.85 1.30 9.22
N ILE A 110 5.68 1.02 10.23
CA ILE A 110 5.92 -0.35 10.73
C ILE A 110 4.65 -0.92 11.34
N ASP A 111 4.04 -0.15 12.26
CA ASP A 111 2.76 -0.47 12.86
C ASP A 111 1.69 0.38 12.21
N VAL A 112 0.60 -0.23 11.81
CA VAL A 112 -0.51 0.45 11.15
C VAL A 112 -1.78 0.33 11.98
N LEU A 113 -2.62 1.35 11.90
CA LEU A 113 -3.93 1.34 12.53
C LEU A 113 -4.82 0.25 11.95
N THR A 114 -5.79 -0.21 12.74
CA THR A 114 -6.72 -1.27 12.30
C THR A 114 -7.43 -0.94 10.99
N VAL A 115 -7.78 0.32 10.73
CA VAL A 115 -8.41 0.73 9.46
C VAL A 115 -7.49 0.54 8.25
N ASP A 116 -6.21 0.84 8.41
CA ASP A 116 -5.20 0.68 7.36
C ASP A 116 -4.78 -0.79 7.21
N LYS A 117 -4.68 -1.51 8.33
CA LYS A 117 -4.44 -2.97 8.33
C LYS A 117 -5.55 -3.73 7.61
N ARG A 118 -6.79 -3.32 7.83
CA ARG A 118 -7.93 -3.86 7.08
C ARG A 118 -7.79 -3.61 5.58
N ALA A 119 -7.45 -2.39 5.19
CA ALA A 119 -7.25 -2.03 3.78
C ALA A 119 -6.12 -2.84 3.15
N LEU A 120 -4.98 -2.95 3.83
CA LEU A 120 -3.82 -3.74 3.43
C LEU A 120 -4.17 -5.22 3.22
N TYR A 121 -4.90 -5.82 4.14
CA TYR A 121 -5.31 -7.23 4.05
C TYR A 121 -6.33 -7.47 2.94
N ILE A 122 -7.25 -6.53 2.71
CA ILE A 122 -8.18 -6.60 1.58
C ILE A 122 -7.40 -6.53 0.26
N MET A 123 -6.44 -5.61 0.12
CA MET A 123 -5.57 -5.55 -1.07
C MET A 123 -4.86 -6.88 -1.30
N ALA A 124 -4.22 -7.43 -0.27
CA ALA A 124 -3.52 -8.71 -0.38
C ALA A 124 -4.43 -9.85 -0.85
N VAL A 125 -5.62 -9.95 -0.27
CA VAL A 125 -6.62 -10.98 -0.60
C VAL A 125 -7.14 -10.81 -2.04
N GLU A 126 -7.48 -9.60 -2.45
CA GLU A 126 -8.03 -9.33 -3.78
C GLU A 126 -6.98 -9.55 -4.87
N VAL A 127 -5.77 -9.05 -4.66
CA VAL A 127 -4.67 -9.24 -5.63
C VAL A 127 -4.27 -10.71 -5.72
N ALA A 128 -3.98 -11.36 -4.59
CA ALA A 128 -3.61 -12.78 -4.59
C ALA A 128 -4.72 -13.67 -5.17
N GLY A 129 -5.98 -13.37 -4.85
CA GLY A 129 -7.13 -14.10 -5.40
C GLY A 129 -7.28 -13.97 -6.91
N ALA A 130 -6.96 -12.79 -7.47
CA ALA A 130 -7.05 -12.55 -8.90
C ALA A 130 -5.96 -13.27 -9.72
N ILE A 131 -4.80 -13.55 -9.11
CA ILE A 131 -3.64 -14.14 -9.79
C ILE A 131 -3.31 -15.56 -9.32
N ASP A 132 -4.24 -16.24 -8.63
CA ASP A 132 -4.04 -17.57 -8.02
C ASP A 132 -2.77 -17.62 -7.14
N GLY A 133 -2.57 -16.56 -6.33
CA GLY A 133 -1.37 -16.33 -5.55
C GLY A 133 -1.44 -16.86 -4.12
N TYR A 134 -0.29 -16.84 -3.48
CA TYR A 134 -0.11 -17.12 -2.05
C TYR A 134 0.41 -15.86 -1.35
N ILE A 135 0.06 -15.69 -0.09
CA ILE A 135 0.34 -14.51 0.72
C ILE A 135 1.32 -14.86 1.85
N SER A 136 2.29 -14.00 2.11
CA SER A 136 3.21 -14.09 3.24
C SER A 136 3.30 -12.76 4.00
N GLU A 137 3.28 -12.82 5.34
CA GLU A 137 3.46 -11.68 6.25
C GLU A 137 4.76 -11.78 7.08
N ASP A 138 5.47 -12.90 6.97
CA ASP A 138 6.65 -13.24 7.75
C ASP A 138 7.92 -13.27 6.89
N ASP A 139 8.06 -12.30 6.04
CA ASP A 139 9.22 -12.12 5.14
C ASP A 139 9.50 -13.35 4.26
N LYS A 140 8.44 -13.92 3.72
CA LYS A 140 8.49 -15.05 2.78
C LYS A 140 8.82 -16.41 3.41
N GLU A 141 8.80 -16.52 4.74
CA GLU A 141 9.02 -17.80 5.43
C GLU A 141 7.81 -18.73 5.27
N THR A 142 6.60 -18.21 5.48
CA THR A 142 5.35 -18.98 5.37
C THR A 142 4.47 -18.44 4.26
N TRP A 143 3.88 -19.33 3.47
CA TRP A 143 2.99 -18.98 2.38
C TRP A 143 1.60 -19.56 2.59
N LEU A 144 0.60 -18.70 2.68
CA LEU A 144 -0.79 -19.05 2.89
C LEU A 144 -1.59 -18.88 1.59
N ASP A 145 -2.48 -19.81 1.30
CA ASP A 145 -3.52 -19.55 0.30
C ASP A 145 -4.51 -18.51 0.81
N VAL A 146 -5.27 -17.92 -0.12
CA VAL A 146 -6.19 -16.81 0.17
C VAL A 146 -7.23 -17.18 1.24
N GLU A 147 -7.77 -18.40 1.21
CA GLU A 147 -8.81 -18.80 2.17
C GLU A 147 -8.23 -19.03 3.57
N THR A 148 -7.03 -19.57 3.66
CA THR A 148 -6.31 -19.72 4.93
C THR A 148 -5.96 -18.34 5.52
N PHE A 149 -5.49 -17.41 4.68
CA PHE A 149 -5.21 -16.04 5.09
C PHE A 149 -6.47 -15.32 5.60
N LYS A 150 -7.58 -15.39 4.86
CA LYS A 150 -8.88 -14.84 5.29
C LYS A 150 -9.36 -15.41 6.62
N LYS A 151 -9.17 -16.70 6.83
CA LYS A 151 -9.56 -17.35 8.08
C LYS A 151 -8.72 -16.88 9.26
N LEU A 152 -7.41 -16.73 9.05
CA LEU A 152 -6.47 -16.28 10.06
C LEU A 152 -6.77 -14.84 10.50
N HIS A 153 -7.07 -13.97 9.54
CA HIS A 153 -7.32 -12.54 9.77
C HIS A 153 -8.80 -12.16 9.73
N LYS A 154 -9.68 -13.11 10.04
CA LYS A 154 -11.11 -12.88 10.01
C LYS A 154 -11.58 -11.73 10.91
N ASP A 155 -10.94 -11.56 12.04
CA ASP A 155 -11.21 -10.49 13.01
C ASP A 155 -11.07 -9.08 12.40
N VAL A 156 -10.04 -8.87 11.58
CA VAL A 156 -9.81 -7.60 10.88
C VAL A 156 -10.63 -7.51 9.59
N LEU A 157 -10.62 -8.56 8.78
CA LEU A 157 -11.28 -8.57 7.47
C LEU A 157 -12.81 -8.51 7.53
N SER A 158 -13.42 -8.93 8.65
CA SER A 158 -14.87 -8.85 8.84
C SER A 158 -15.37 -7.50 9.33
N LEU A 159 -14.49 -6.59 9.74
CA LEU A 159 -14.87 -5.25 10.18
C LEU A 159 -15.45 -4.44 9.02
N THR A 160 -16.46 -3.65 9.32
CA THR A 160 -16.85 -2.54 8.45
C THR A 160 -15.80 -1.41 8.54
N TYR A 161 -15.89 -0.43 7.64
CA TYR A 161 -15.03 0.76 7.71
C TYR A 161 -15.22 1.49 9.06
N ASP A 162 -16.46 1.69 9.48
CA ASP A 162 -16.78 2.40 10.73
C ASP A 162 -16.25 1.68 11.97
N GLU A 163 -16.42 0.36 12.06
CA GLU A 163 -15.87 -0.42 13.17
C GLU A 163 -14.34 -0.34 13.22
N ALA A 164 -13.68 -0.44 12.07
CA ALA A 164 -12.23 -0.31 11.98
C ALA A 164 -11.76 1.08 12.40
N VAL A 165 -12.47 2.14 12.02
CA VAL A 165 -12.16 3.52 12.42
C VAL A 165 -12.32 3.69 13.94
N GLU A 166 -13.42 3.21 14.55
CA GLU A 166 -13.60 3.33 16.01
C GLU A 166 -12.48 2.65 16.79
N ILE A 167 -12.04 1.46 16.35
CA ILE A 167 -10.89 0.78 16.95
C ILE A 167 -9.62 1.62 16.77
N SER A 168 -9.38 2.14 15.58
CA SER A 168 -8.19 2.92 15.25
C SER A 168 -8.10 4.23 16.05
N LEU A 169 -9.24 4.89 16.32
CA LEU A 169 -9.29 6.07 17.17
C LEU A 169 -8.92 5.77 18.64
N GLU A 170 -9.17 4.56 19.12
CA GLU A 170 -8.67 4.11 20.42
C GLU A 170 -7.17 3.78 20.39
N GLU A 171 -6.71 3.12 19.33
CA GLU A 171 -5.28 2.80 19.12
C GLU A 171 -4.41 4.06 19.10
N LEU A 172 -4.88 5.14 18.49
CA LEU A 172 -4.20 6.43 18.43
C LEU A 172 -3.87 7.03 19.81
N LYS A 173 -4.52 6.62 20.87
CA LYS A 173 -4.22 7.12 22.22
C LYS A 173 -2.89 6.62 22.76
N THR A 174 -2.38 5.53 22.22
CA THR A 174 -1.17 4.87 22.73
C THR A 174 -0.16 4.51 21.66
N MET A 175 -0.59 4.38 20.41
CA MET A 175 0.29 4.04 19.28
C MET A 175 1.11 5.27 18.87
N ILE A 176 2.39 5.06 18.60
CA ILE A 176 3.31 6.10 18.13
C ILE A 176 3.66 5.73 16.68
N PRO A 177 3.47 6.66 15.72
CA PRO A 177 3.85 6.39 14.35
C PRO A 177 5.37 6.21 14.24
N VAL A 178 5.79 5.14 13.59
CA VAL A 178 7.19 4.84 13.30
C VAL A 178 7.32 4.51 11.82
N ARG A 179 8.07 5.33 11.11
CA ARG A 179 8.32 5.14 9.67
C ARG A 179 9.03 3.80 9.44
N ASP A 180 8.62 3.06 8.41
CA ASP A 180 9.29 1.81 8.06
C ASP A 180 10.70 2.10 7.53
N PRO A 181 11.76 1.52 8.12
CA PRO A 181 13.15 1.70 7.67
C PRO A 181 13.40 1.33 6.21
N LEU A 182 12.49 0.57 5.58
CA LEU A 182 12.55 0.25 4.17
C LEU A 182 12.67 1.51 3.30
N TRP A 183 11.92 2.55 3.61
CA TRP A 183 11.93 3.79 2.85
C TRP A 183 13.25 4.54 2.98
N GLU A 184 13.85 4.53 4.17
CA GLU A 184 15.18 5.11 4.40
C GLU A 184 16.27 4.32 3.64
N GLU A 185 16.17 3.02 3.62
CA GLU A 185 17.09 2.16 2.88
C GLU A 185 16.97 2.35 1.37
N GLU A 186 15.77 2.45 0.83
CA GLU A 186 15.53 2.71 -0.59
C GLU A 186 16.06 4.09 -1.00
N GLU A 187 15.86 5.10 -0.18
CA GLU A 187 16.38 6.45 -0.41
C GLU A 187 17.92 6.45 -0.41
N ARG A 188 18.54 5.80 0.57
CA ARG A 188 20.00 5.65 0.65
C ARG A 188 20.57 4.94 -0.58
N LEU A 189 19.96 3.83 -1.00
CA LEU A 189 20.39 3.08 -2.19
C LEU A 189 20.22 3.91 -3.47
N HIS A 190 19.17 4.71 -3.54
CA HIS A 190 18.95 5.61 -4.65
C HIS A 190 20.02 6.73 -4.72
N GLU A 191 20.35 7.34 -3.57
CA GLU A 191 21.42 8.34 -3.48
C GLU A 191 22.78 7.76 -3.86
N GLU A 192 23.10 6.57 -3.37
CA GLU A 192 24.34 5.86 -3.74
C GLU A 192 24.40 5.58 -5.25
N TYR A 193 23.27 5.17 -5.84
CA TYR A 193 23.18 4.96 -7.28
C TYR A 193 23.44 6.26 -8.06
N ILE A 194 22.78 7.37 -7.68
CA ILE A 194 22.98 8.68 -8.32
C ILE A 194 24.44 9.13 -8.18
N ALA A 195 25.07 8.92 -7.03
CA ALA A 195 26.48 9.29 -6.81
C ALA A 195 27.45 8.56 -7.73
N ILE A 196 27.13 7.33 -8.12
CA ILE A 196 27.97 6.50 -9.00
C ILE A 196 27.69 6.77 -10.49
N HIS A 197 26.42 6.91 -10.85
CA HIS A 197 25.96 6.91 -12.25
C HIS A 197 25.49 8.29 -12.75
N GLY A 198 25.33 9.25 -11.85
CA GLY A 198 24.73 10.56 -12.14
C GLY A 198 23.18 10.53 -12.10
N GLU A 199 22.59 11.71 -12.03
CA GLU A 199 21.12 11.84 -12.17
C GLU A 199 20.69 11.42 -13.58
N ARG A 200 19.58 10.70 -13.66
CA ARG A 200 18.97 10.33 -14.94
C ARG A 200 18.45 11.61 -15.59
N VAL A 201 19.07 12.03 -16.67
CA VAL A 201 18.51 13.09 -17.52
C VAL A 201 17.39 12.42 -18.31
N TYR A 202 16.14 12.71 -18.00
CA TYR A 202 15.03 12.41 -18.89
C TYR A 202 15.12 13.43 -20.02
N ASP A 203 15.40 13.00 -21.23
CA ASP A 203 15.22 13.83 -22.41
C ASP A 203 13.72 14.06 -22.58
N ASP A 204 13.24 15.25 -22.21
CA ASP A 204 11.85 15.67 -22.37
C ASP A 204 11.41 15.82 -23.85
N ASP A 205 12.27 15.46 -24.78
CA ASP A 205 12.08 15.70 -26.22
C ASP A 205 11.45 14.51 -26.99
N GLU A 206 11.03 13.41 -26.35
CA GLU A 206 10.44 12.26 -27.07
C GLU A 206 8.89 12.22 -27.12
N ASP A 207 8.18 13.21 -26.60
CA ASP A 207 6.70 13.26 -26.63
C ASP A 207 6.12 14.17 -27.72
N ASP A 208 6.77 14.29 -28.88
CA ASP A 208 6.20 14.90 -30.09
C ASP A 208 6.03 13.87 -31.22
N PHE A 209 5.08 12.90 -31.04
CA PHE A 209 4.48 12.19 -32.19
C PHE A 209 3.03 11.78 -31.92
#